data_5e59f0b973f8790589d73943cc4f16e6
#
_entry.id   5e59f0b973f8790589d73943cc4f16e6
#
_cell.length_a   1.000
_cell.length_b   1.000
_cell.length_c   1.000
_cell.angle_alpha   90.00
_cell.angle_beta   90.00
_cell.angle_gamma   90.00
#
_symmetry.space_group_name_H-M   'P 1'
#
loop_
_entity.id
_entity.type
_entity.pdbx_description
1 polymer ?
#
loop_
_entity_poly.entity_id
_entity_poly.type
_entity_poly.pdbx_seq_one_letter_code
_entity_poly.pdbx_strand_id
1 'polypeptide(L)'
;APGRLAGRVLLCMKTGAAVASAAPEGTKSVAAPVFIPSSTQLEGLRIVISAGPTFEDLDPVRYVGNRSSGKMAYALAAAAARQGADVVLVSGPVHQTTPEGVQRIDVRSAAQMRDAVLGAFPADIYIGAAAVADYTPKRVVSQKIKKTGETLTLELVRTPDILSEVAAQTGALKLVVGFAAETHDVEHYARGKLAAKRLDLIIANQVGIEGGGFESDNNAATAYWQGGERVFPSSSKTELADQLLALIAERLQA
;
A
#
# COMPACT_ATOMS: atom_id res chain seq x y z
N ALA A 1 -19.74 -46.47 -19.89
CA ALA A 1 -18.35 -46.22 -19.58
C ALA A 1 -17.91 -44.93 -20.30
N PRO A 2 -17.41 -43.88 -19.65
CA PRO A 2 -16.79 -42.75 -20.33
C PRO A 2 -15.28 -42.80 -20.23
N GLY A 3 -14.63 -42.57 -21.36
CA GLY A 3 -13.20 -42.61 -21.55
C GLY A 3 -12.46 -41.43 -20.91
N ARG A 4 -11.29 -41.73 -20.41
CA ARG A 4 -10.29 -40.80 -19.92
C ARG A 4 -9.58 -40.13 -21.13
N LEU A 5 -9.54 -38.81 -21.20
CA LEU A 5 -8.66 -38.06 -22.06
C LEU A 5 -7.44 -37.61 -21.23
N ALA A 6 -6.30 -38.23 -21.52
CA ALA A 6 -5.00 -37.81 -21.02
C ALA A 6 -4.44 -36.73 -21.98
N GLY A 7 -4.28 -35.52 -21.52
CA GLY A 7 -3.60 -34.45 -22.26
C GLY A 7 -2.08 -34.64 -22.20
N ARG A 8 -1.45 -34.94 -23.34
CA ARG A 8 0.00 -34.94 -23.53
C ARG A 8 0.48 -33.50 -23.75
N VAL A 9 1.37 -33.02 -22.90
CA VAL A 9 2.18 -31.83 -23.16
C VAL A 9 3.27 -32.20 -24.16
N LEU A 10 3.25 -31.57 -25.32
CA LEU A 10 4.28 -31.70 -26.36
C LEU A 10 5.29 -30.56 -26.23
N LEU A 11 6.51 -30.88 -25.81
CA LEU A 11 7.65 -29.98 -25.80
C LEU A 11 8.18 -29.81 -27.22
N CYS A 12 8.02 -28.65 -27.83
CA CYS A 12 8.58 -28.36 -29.15
C CYS A 12 9.80 -27.43 -29.00
N MET A 13 11.01 -28.01 -29.07
CA MET A 13 12.24 -27.26 -29.28
C MET A 13 12.36 -26.91 -30.76
N LYS A 14 12.40 -25.62 -31.10
CA LYS A 14 12.89 -25.15 -32.40
C LYS A 14 14.06 -24.20 -32.20
N THR A 15 15.23 -24.67 -32.62
CA THR A 15 16.42 -23.88 -32.92
C THR A 15 16.13 -23.01 -34.14
N GLY A 16 16.36 -21.72 -34.05
CA GLY A 16 16.24 -20.79 -35.17
C GLY A 16 17.22 -19.62 -35.01
N ALA A 17 18.04 -19.47 -36.03
CA ALA A 17 19.22 -18.65 -36.17
C ALA A 17 19.00 -17.16 -35.86
N ALA A 18 20.04 -16.54 -35.29
CA ALA A 18 20.20 -15.11 -35.09
C ALA A 18 20.22 -14.35 -36.42
N VAL A 19 19.34 -13.36 -36.58
CA VAL A 19 19.48 -12.29 -37.56
C VAL A 19 19.80 -11.02 -36.77
N ALA A 20 21.01 -10.52 -36.94
CA ALA A 20 21.43 -9.24 -36.39
C ALA A 20 20.67 -8.11 -37.13
N SER A 21 19.79 -7.39 -36.43
CA SER A 21 19.24 -6.13 -36.87
C SER A 21 19.89 -5.00 -36.08
N ALA A 22 20.49 -4.06 -36.79
CA ALA A 22 21.16 -2.90 -36.26
C ALA A 22 20.17 -2.01 -35.47
N ALA A 23 20.54 -1.67 -34.24
CA ALA A 23 19.84 -0.69 -33.43
C ALA A 23 20.14 0.72 -33.96
N PRO A 24 19.15 1.66 -33.95
CA PRO A 24 19.43 3.06 -34.23
C PRO A 24 20.16 3.67 -33.01
N GLU A 25 21.31 4.27 -33.27
CA GLU A 25 22.05 5.11 -32.32
C GLU A 25 21.23 6.36 -32.00
N GLY A 26 21.19 6.72 -30.71
CA GLY A 26 20.91 8.09 -30.30
C GLY A 26 19.64 8.37 -29.52
N THR A 27 19.47 7.77 -28.36
CA THR A 27 18.73 8.40 -27.26
C THR A 27 19.67 8.51 -26.06
N LYS A 28 20.22 9.71 -25.84
CA LYS A 28 20.91 10.03 -24.60
C LYS A 28 19.87 9.88 -23.48
N SER A 29 19.95 8.80 -22.72
CA SER A 29 19.28 8.65 -21.44
C SER A 29 19.80 9.78 -20.55
N VAL A 30 19.00 10.83 -20.39
CA VAL A 30 19.22 11.81 -19.33
C VAL A 30 18.89 11.07 -18.05
N ALA A 31 19.93 10.66 -17.31
CA ALA A 31 19.76 10.16 -15.95
C ALA A 31 18.93 11.20 -15.19
N ALA A 32 17.78 10.79 -14.67
CA ALA A 32 16.99 11.64 -13.79
C ALA A 32 17.93 12.14 -12.67
N PRO A 33 17.87 13.42 -12.28
CA PRO A 33 18.72 13.93 -11.22
C PRO A 33 18.53 13.07 -9.98
N VAL A 34 19.62 12.55 -9.43
CA VAL A 34 19.63 11.90 -8.12
C VAL A 34 19.29 12.99 -7.13
N PHE A 35 18.03 13.05 -6.72
CA PHE A 35 17.56 13.97 -5.71
C PHE A 35 18.09 13.46 -4.37
N ILE A 36 19.11 14.14 -3.83
CA ILE A 36 19.56 13.95 -2.44
C ILE A 36 18.62 14.83 -1.62
N PRO A 37 17.65 14.28 -0.86
CA PRO A 37 16.77 15.09 -0.04
C PRO A 37 17.62 15.85 0.97
N SER A 38 17.46 17.17 1.05
CA SER A 38 17.95 17.94 2.19
C SER A 38 17.26 17.38 3.43
N SER A 39 18.02 17.08 4.47
CA SER A 39 17.62 16.27 5.63
C SER A 39 16.51 16.87 6.54
N THR A 40 15.75 17.89 6.09
CA THR A 40 14.82 18.65 6.93
C THR A 40 13.54 19.10 6.23
N GLN A 41 13.17 18.49 5.10
CA GLN A 41 11.99 18.95 4.34
C GLN A 41 10.65 18.76 5.08
N LEU A 42 10.60 17.85 6.03
CA LEU A 42 9.39 17.54 6.82
C LEU A 42 9.53 17.92 8.28
N GLU A 43 10.56 18.73 8.63
CA GLU A 43 10.81 19.17 10.01
C GLU A 43 9.61 19.93 10.59
N GLY A 44 9.19 19.52 11.79
CA GLY A 44 8.07 20.10 12.50
C GLY A 44 6.69 19.72 11.98
N LEU A 45 6.59 18.89 10.91
CA LEU A 45 5.32 18.36 10.46
C LEU A 45 4.96 17.08 11.24
N ARG A 46 3.70 16.97 11.61
CA ARG A 46 3.13 15.75 12.19
C ARG A 46 2.52 14.90 11.09
N ILE A 47 3.00 13.64 10.99
CA ILE A 47 2.58 12.68 9.96
C ILE A 47 1.98 11.43 10.61
N VAL A 48 0.73 11.12 10.29
CA VAL A 48 0.08 9.87 10.69
C VAL A 48 0.12 8.90 9.52
N ILE A 49 0.63 7.69 9.75
CA ILE A 49 0.77 6.64 8.72
C ILE A 49 0.03 5.40 9.21
N SER A 50 -0.91 4.86 8.42
CA SER A 50 -1.47 3.53 8.68
C SER A 50 -0.68 2.45 7.94
N ALA A 51 -0.44 1.31 8.60
CA ALA A 51 0.47 0.26 8.14
C ALA A 51 -0.07 -1.15 8.36
N GLY A 52 0.41 -2.10 7.56
CA GLY A 52 0.12 -3.53 7.74
C GLY A 52 -1.30 -3.92 7.35
N PRO A 53 -1.68 -5.18 7.57
CA PRO A 53 -3.04 -5.67 7.37
C PRO A 53 -3.92 -5.35 8.57
N THR A 54 -5.25 -5.43 8.40
CA THR A 54 -6.16 -5.65 9.52
C THR A 54 -6.63 -7.09 9.54
N PHE A 55 -6.88 -7.62 10.75
CA PHE A 55 -7.39 -8.96 10.98
C PHE A 55 -8.77 -8.87 11.61
N GLU A 56 -9.76 -9.39 10.89
CA GLU A 56 -11.16 -9.39 11.30
C GLU A 56 -11.51 -10.77 11.83
N ASP A 57 -11.56 -10.89 13.16
CA ASP A 57 -11.70 -12.19 13.81
C ASP A 57 -13.07 -12.83 13.53
N LEU A 58 -13.06 -14.11 13.14
CA LEU A 58 -14.24 -14.97 13.03
C LEU A 58 -14.55 -15.62 14.39
N ASP A 59 -13.50 -16.12 15.02
CA ASP A 59 -13.50 -16.81 16.31
C ASP A 59 -12.08 -16.64 16.95
N PRO A 60 -11.83 -17.16 18.15
CA PRO A 60 -10.50 -17.03 18.80
C PRO A 60 -9.32 -17.62 18.02
N VAL A 61 -9.57 -18.33 16.91
CA VAL A 61 -8.54 -19.07 16.15
C VAL A 61 -8.38 -18.55 14.73
N ARG A 62 -9.44 -18.02 14.11
CA ARG A 62 -9.47 -17.67 12.68
C ARG A 62 -9.92 -16.23 12.46
N TYR A 63 -9.36 -15.65 11.43
CA TYR A 63 -9.69 -14.28 10.97
C TYR A 63 -9.72 -14.21 9.44
N VAL A 64 -10.33 -13.15 8.92
CA VAL A 64 -10.22 -12.67 7.54
C VAL A 64 -9.29 -11.47 7.54
N GLY A 65 -8.44 -11.35 6.53
CA GLY A 65 -7.52 -10.22 6.40
C GLY A 65 -6.82 -10.21 5.05
N ASN A 66 -6.21 -9.09 4.73
CA ASN A 66 -5.46 -8.88 3.50
C ASN A 66 -4.00 -9.31 3.70
N ARG A 67 -3.34 -9.74 2.60
CA ARG A 67 -1.90 -9.96 2.61
C ARG A 67 -1.20 -8.62 2.65
N SER A 68 -0.39 -8.38 3.67
CA SER A 68 0.49 -7.22 3.76
C SER A 68 1.61 -7.49 4.75
N SER A 69 2.84 -7.17 4.37
CA SER A 69 3.99 -7.23 5.27
C SER A 69 4.25 -5.93 6.04
N GLY A 70 3.56 -4.84 5.67
CA GLY A 70 3.78 -3.51 6.22
C GLY A 70 5.06 -2.80 5.75
N LYS A 71 5.97 -3.48 5.06
CA LYS A 71 7.31 -2.98 4.70
C LYS A 71 7.30 -1.57 4.10
N MET A 72 6.37 -1.27 3.18
CA MET A 72 6.33 0.05 2.51
C MET A 72 5.99 1.18 3.50
N ALA A 73 4.97 0.99 4.33
CA ALA A 73 4.57 1.96 5.33
C ALA A 73 5.67 2.19 6.39
N TYR A 74 6.36 1.12 6.80
CA TYR A 74 7.50 1.22 7.73
C TYR A 74 8.69 1.94 7.10
N ALA A 75 8.96 1.73 5.80
CA ALA A 75 9.99 2.47 5.08
C ALA A 75 9.64 3.96 4.99
N LEU A 76 8.37 4.31 4.73
CA LEU A 76 7.88 5.69 4.73
C LEU A 76 8.02 6.32 6.12
N ALA A 77 7.64 5.61 7.18
CA ALA A 77 7.76 6.10 8.56
C ALA A 77 9.22 6.38 8.93
N ALA A 78 10.13 5.44 8.60
CA ALA A 78 11.56 5.61 8.82
C ALA A 78 12.13 6.81 8.05
N ALA A 79 11.75 6.96 6.78
CA ALA A 79 12.22 8.06 5.94
C ALA A 79 11.67 9.42 6.41
N ALA A 80 10.39 9.49 6.83
CA ALA A 80 9.79 10.69 7.38
C ALA A 80 10.46 11.13 8.70
N ALA A 81 10.73 10.20 9.62
CA ALA A 81 11.42 10.47 10.85
C ALA A 81 12.86 10.98 10.61
N ARG A 82 13.59 10.39 9.65
CA ARG A 82 14.92 10.89 9.23
C ARG A 82 14.88 12.32 8.68
N GLN A 83 13.74 12.75 8.12
CA GLN A 83 13.54 14.12 7.61
C GLN A 83 12.97 15.08 8.67
N GLY A 84 12.94 14.68 9.94
CA GLY A 84 12.57 15.54 11.08
C GLY A 84 11.06 15.61 11.36
N ALA A 85 10.24 14.76 10.76
CA ALA A 85 8.81 14.71 11.05
C ALA A 85 8.51 14.06 12.41
N ASP A 86 7.45 14.51 13.09
CA ASP A 86 6.79 13.80 14.20
C ASP A 86 5.89 12.72 13.62
N VAL A 87 6.31 11.45 13.71
CA VAL A 87 5.63 10.33 13.03
C VAL A 87 4.87 9.45 14.00
N VAL A 88 3.56 9.31 13.76
CA VAL A 88 2.70 8.32 14.41
C VAL A 88 2.36 7.22 13.41
N LEU A 89 2.79 5.98 13.71
CA LEU A 89 2.58 4.80 12.88
C LEU A 89 1.51 3.89 13.52
N VAL A 90 0.29 3.90 12.97
CA VAL A 90 -0.80 2.99 13.37
C VAL A 90 -0.65 1.69 12.61
N SER A 91 -0.23 0.63 13.30
CA SER A 91 0.18 -0.62 12.67
C SER A 91 -0.78 -1.77 12.98
N GLY A 92 -1.32 -2.40 11.95
CA GLY A 92 -1.87 -3.74 12.05
C GLY A 92 -0.78 -4.80 12.31
N PRO A 93 -1.16 -6.08 12.50
CA PRO A 93 -0.21 -7.13 12.89
C PRO A 93 0.86 -7.40 11.81
N VAL A 94 2.11 -7.06 12.12
CA VAL A 94 3.28 -7.29 11.26
C VAL A 94 4.51 -7.62 12.11
N HIS A 95 5.54 -8.20 11.49
CA HIS A 95 6.83 -8.52 12.12
C HIS A 95 7.92 -7.46 11.84
N GLN A 96 7.51 -6.20 11.59
CA GLN A 96 8.46 -5.11 11.35
C GLN A 96 8.89 -4.48 12.67
N THR A 97 10.19 -4.18 12.77
CA THR A 97 10.73 -3.40 13.89
C THR A 97 10.32 -1.94 13.76
N THR A 98 9.91 -1.32 14.83
CA THR A 98 9.57 0.11 14.84
C THR A 98 10.81 0.93 14.50
N PRO A 99 10.75 1.83 13.51
CA PRO A 99 11.87 2.71 13.19
C PRO A 99 12.18 3.67 14.34
N GLU A 100 13.44 4.08 14.45
CA GLU A 100 13.86 5.08 15.43
C GLU A 100 13.12 6.40 15.23
N GLY A 101 12.73 7.06 16.31
CA GLY A 101 11.99 8.31 16.29
C GLY A 101 10.51 8.20 15.90
N VAL A 102 9.97 6.99 15.72
CA VAL A 102 8.57 6.76 15.34
C VAL A 102 7.75 6.29 16.55
N GLN A 103 6.64 6.97 16.81
CA GLN A 103 5.64 6.50 17.77
C GLN A 103 4.74 5.45 17.09
N ARG A 104 4.78 4.20 17.59
CA ARG A 104 3.93 3.12 17.07
C ARG A 104 2.72 2.88 17.96
N ILE A 105 1.56 2.68 17.32
CA ILE A 105 0.31 2.26 17.94
C ILE A 105 -0.10 0.95 17.27
N ASP A 106 -0.12 -0.14 18.05
CA ASP A 106 -0.53 -1.45 17.53
C ASP A 106 -2.06 -1.60 17.58
N VAL A 107 -2.61 -2.06 16.49
CA VAL A 107 -4.05 -2.35 16.33
C VAL A 107 -4.23 -3.69 15.64
N ARG A 108 -5.44 -4.24 15.68
CA ARG A 108 -5.73 -5.53 15.06
C ARG A 108 -6.80 -5.44 13.97
N SER A 109 -7.93 -4.79 14.25
CA SER A 109 -9.07 -4.70 13.33
C SER A 109 -9.13 -3.36 12.61
N ALA A 110 -9.93 -3.29 11.54
CA ALA A 110 -10.22 -2.05 10.82
C ALA A 110 -10.86 -0.99 11.74
N ALA A 111 -11.74 -1.41 12.64
CA ALA A 111 -12.36 -0.49 13.61
C ALA A 111 -11.32 0.10 14.56
N GLN A 112 -10.43 -0.72 15.13
CA GLN A 112 -9.34 -0.23 15.99
C GLN A 112 -8.37 0.68 15.22
N MET A 113 -8.05 0.34 13.96
CA MET A 113 -7.19 1.18 13.13
C MET A 113 -7.83 2.55 12.87
N ARG A 114 -9.12 2.56 12.55
CA ARG A 114 -9.89 3.80 12.41
C ARG A 114 -9.80 4.68 13.66
N ASP A 115 -10.11 4.11 14.80
CA ASP A 115 -10.15 4.86 16.07
C ASP A 115 -8.76 5.38 16.45
N ALA A 116 -7.70 4.57 16.25
CA ALA A 116 -6.32 4.98 16.51
C ALA A 116 -5.83 6.06 15.53
N VAL A 117 -6.18 5.96 14.23
CA VAL A 117 -5.86 6.99 13.23
C VAL A 117 -6.53 8.30 13.58
N LEU A 118 -7.85 8.30 13.86
CA LEU A 118 -8.58 9.50 14.21
C LEU A 118 -8.12 10.10 15.57
N GLY A 119 -7.77 9.24 16.53
CA GLY A 119 -7.20 9.65 17.82
C GLY A 119 -5.78 10.23 17.74
N ALA A 120 -5.05 10.03 16.64
CA ALA A 120 -3.72 10.58 16.43
C ALA A 120 -3.74 12.02 15.88
N PHE A 121 -4.90 12.56 15.51
CA PHE A 121 -5.04 13.95 15.07
C PHE A 121 -5.01 14.93 16.26
N PRO A 122 -4.60 16.21 16.05
CA PRO A 122 -4.33 16.83 14.76
C PRO A 122 -3.00 16.38 14.11
N ALA A 123 -2.97 16.36 12.77
CA ALA A 123 -1.80 16.03 11.96
C ALA A 123 -1.76 16.92 10.70
N ASP A 124 -0.58 17.10 10.13
CA ASP A 124 -0.40 17.83 8.86
C ASP A 124 -0.64 16.92 7.65
N ILE A 125 -0.20 15.67 7.74
CA ILE A 125 -0.27 14.70 6.65
C ILE A 125 -0.83 13.37 7.16
N TYR A 126 -1.72 12.77 6.37
CA TYR A 126 -2.10 11.37 6.55
C TYR A 126 -1.65 10.53 5.35
N ILE A 127 -1.00 9.39 5.64
CA ILE A 127 -0.60 8.40 4.62
C ILE A 127 -1.31 7.08 4.90
N GLY A 128 -2.33 6.78 4.12
CA GLY A 128 -3.11 5.54 4.20
C GLY A 128 -2.45 4.40 3.44
N ALA A 129 -1.45 3.73 4.02
CA ALA A 129 -0.72 2.63 3.39
C ALA A 129 -1.03 1.24 3.98
N ALA A 130 -2.00 1.16 4.90
CA ALA A 130 -2.49 -0.11 5.43
C ALA A 130 -3.33 -0.89 4.40
N ALA A 131 -3.26 -2.20 4.44
CA ALA A 131 -4.13 -3.11 3.71
C ALA A 131 -5.36 -3.46 4.59
N VAL A 132 -6.24 -2.50 4.75
CA VAL A 132 -7.47 -2.64 5.56
C VAL A 132 -8.41 -3.64 4.87
N ALA A 133 -8.95 -4.59 5.62
CA ALA A 133 -9.96 -5.51 5.11
C ALA A 133 -11.25 -4.73 4.79
N ASP A 134 -11.83 -4.95 3.61
CA ASP A 134 -13.07 -4.28 3.16
C ASP A 134 -14.32 -4.79 3.89
N TYR A 135 -14.23 -6.00 4.47
CA TYR A 135 -15.32 -6.68 5.15
C TYR A 135 -14.87 -7.30 6.46
N THR A 136 -15.75 -7.25 7.45
CA THR A 136 -15.58 -7.89 8.75
C THR A 136 -16.76 -8.84 9.03
N PRO A 137 -16.61 -9.91 9.82
CA PRO A 137 -17.71 -10.76 10.23
C PRO A 137 -18.79 -9.95 10.96
N LYS A 138 -20.06 -10.12 10.56
CA LYS A 138 -21.19 -9.48 11.25
C LYS A 138 -21.25 -9.87 12.73
N ARG A 139 -20.77 -11.06 13.06
CA ARG A 139 -20.70 -11.58 14.44
C ARG A 139 -19.38 -12.32 14.64
N VAL A 140 -18.66 -11.93 15.66
CA VAL A 140 -17.51 -12.68 16.19
C VAL A 140 -18.04 -13.64 17.24
N VAL A 141 -17.70 -14.91 17.16
CA VAL A 141 -18.09 -15.89 18.14
C VAL A 141 -16.98 -16.12 19.18
N SER A 142 -17.37 -16.27 20.45
CA SER A 142 -16.42 -16.41 21.57
C SER A 142 -15.74 -17.80 21.64
N GLN A 143 -16.24 -18.78 20.90
CA GLN A 143 -15.71 -20.12 20.87
C GLN A 143 -15.35 -20.54 19.45
N LYS A 144 -14.34 -21.41 19.30
CA LYS A 144 -13.94 -21.95 18.02
C LYS A 144 -15.12 -22.62 17.30
N ILE A 145 -15.44 -22.17 16.09
CA ILE A 145 -16.48 -22.75 15.23
C ILE A 145 -16.11 -24.23 14.95
N LYS A 146 -16.98 -25.14 15.33
CA LYS A 146 -16.78 -26.58 15.07
C LYS A 146 -17.21 -26.93 13.64
N LYS A 147 -16.58 -27.93 13.07
CA LYS A 147 -17.00 -28.49 11.78
C LYS A 147 -18.34 -29.22 11.97
N THR A 148 -19.38 -28.71 11.33
CA THR A 148 -20.74 -29.30 11.41
C THR A 148 -21.26 -29.76 10.05
N GLY A 149 -20.50 -29.50 8.96
CA GLY A 149 -20.88 -29.86 7.60
C GLY A 149 -19.71 -29.72 6.63
N GLU A 150 -19.97 -29.91 5.34
CA GLU A 150 -18.97 -29.77 4.27
C GLU A 150 -18.67 -28.29 3.95
N THR A 151 -19.60 -27.40 4.21
CA THR A 151 -19.48 -25.96 3.91
C THR A 151 -19.70 -25.12 5.16
N LEU A 152 -19.11 -23.91 5.17
CA LEU A 152 -19.32 -22.88 6.16
C LEU A 152 -19.71 -21.58 5.43
N THR A 153 -20.87 -21.03 5.75
CA THR A 153 -21.30 -19.71 5.27
C THR A 153 -21.00 -18.65 6.33
N LEU A 154 -20.35 -17.55 5.91
CA LEU A 154 -20.04 -16.41 6.76
C LEU A 154 -20.81 -15.19 6.28
N GLU A 155 -21.52 -14.52 7.18
CA GLU A 155 -22.13 -13.22 6.89
C GLU A 155 -21.11 -12.13 7.23
N LEU A 156 -20.74 -11.36 6.19
CA LEU A 156 -19.77 -10.28 6.30
C LEU A 156 -20.47 -8.93 6.08
N VAL A 157 -20.01 -7.91 6.80
CA VAL A 157 -20.45 -6.51 6.66
C VAL A 157 -19.26 -5.63 6.30
N ARG A 158 -19.52 -4.48 5.67
CA ARG A 158 -18.44 -3.54 5.31
C ARG A 158 -17.77 -2.97 6.55
N THR A 159 -16.44 -2.81 6.46
CA THR A 159 -15.64 -2.08 7.43
C THR A 159 -15.73 -0.56 7.20
N PRO A 160 -15.34 0.28 8.17
CA PRO A 160 -15.20 1.71 7.98
C PRO A 160 -14.20 2.06 6.89
N ASP A 161 -14.51 3.05 6.05
CA ASP A 161 -13.57 3.59 5.05
C ASP A 161 -12.73 4.71 5.67
N ILE A 162 -11.65 4.31 6.36
CA ILE A 162 -10.77 5.20 7.10
C ILE A 162 -10.25 6.34 6.22
N LEU A 163 -9.83 6.03 5.00
CA LEU A 163 -9.26 7.01 4.08
C LEU A 163 -10.27 8.09 3.69
N SER A 164 -11.52 7.69 3.42
CA SER A 164 -12.61 8.61 3.12
C SER A 164 -13.02 9.45 4.35
N GLU A 165 -13.04 8.84 5.54
CA GLU A 165 -13.36 9.56 6.79
C GLU A 165 -12.29 10.61 7.11
N VAL A 166 -11.01 10.29 6.92
CA VAL A 166 -9.90 11.22 7.10
C VAL A 166 -9.95 12.36 6.07
N ALA A 167 -10.14 12.02 4.80
CA ALA A 167 -10.24 13.03 3.72
C ALA A 167 -11.45 13.98 3.87
N ALA A 168 -12.48 13.56 4.62
CA ALA A 168 -13.63 14.41 4.92
C ALA A 168 -13.38 15.43 6.06
N GLN A 169 -12.26 15.32 6.80
CA GLN A 169 -11.91 16.27 7.87
C GLN A 169 -11.35 17.55 7.29
N THR A 170 -12.22 18.49 6.98
CA THR A 170 -11.84 19.79 6.40
C THR A 170 -11.02 20.63 7.37
N GLY A 171 -9.88 21.16 6.88
CA GLY A 171 -9.05 22.13 7.63
C GLY A 171 -8.10 21.53 8.68
N ALA A 172 -8.12 20.21 8.90
CA ALA A 172 -7.25 19.55 9.86
C ALA A 172 -5.95 19.02 9.22
N LEU A 173 -5.95 18.79 7.91
CA LEU A 173 -4.84 18.18 7.16
C LEU A 173 -4.44 19.08 5.99
N LYS A 174 -3.13 19.11 5.73
CA LYS A 174 -2.54 19.74 4.54
C LYS A 174 -2.52 18.83 3.34
N LEU A 175 -2.40 17.49 3.58
CA LEU A 175 -2.30 16.49 2.52
C LEU A 175 -2.82 15.12 2.98
N VAL A 176 -3.63 14.48 2.14
CA VAL A 176 -4.11 13.10 2.32
C VAL A 176 -3.60 12.22 1.18
N VAL A 177 -2.78 11.23 1.53
CA VAL A 177 -2.17 10.29 0.59
C VAL A 177 -2.78 8.91 0.76
N GLY A 178 -3.32 8.35 -0.32
CA GLY A 178 -3.79 6.96 -0.36
C GLY A 178 -2.82 6.03 -1.06
N PHE A 179 -2.93 4.73 -0.78
CA PHE A 179 -2.27 3.66 -1.52
C PHE A 179 -3.30 2.77 -2.22
N ALA A 180 -2.96 2.31 -3.42
CA ALA A 180 -3.75 1.36 -4.18
C ALA A 180 -2.86 0.24 -4.70
N ALA A 181 -3.26 -1.01 -4.45
CA ALA A 181 -2.62 -2.20 -4.99
C ALA A 181 -3.62 -2.86 -5.95
N GLU A 182 -3.32 -2.81 -7.24
CA GLU A 182 -4.23 -3.27 -8.28
C GLU A 182 -3.58 -4.38 -9.12
N THR A 183 -4.39 -5.32 -9.62
CA THR A 183 -3.90 -6.42 -10.47
C THR A 183 -3.93 -6.07 -11.95
N HIS A 184 -4.78 -5.13 -12.36
CA HIS A 184 -4.98 -4.64 -13.74
C HIS A 184 -5.55 -3.22 -13.72
N ASP A 185 -5.53 -2.53 -14.86
CA ASP A 185 -6.09 -1.18 -15.06
C ASP A 185 -5.72 -0.18 -13.94
N VAL A 186 -4.44 -0.23 -13.50
CA VAL A 186 -3.93 0.48 -12.32
C VAL A 186 -4.26 1.96 -12.34
N GLU A 187 -4.04 2.64 -13.47
CA GLU A 187 -4.33 4.07 -13.62
C GLU A 187 -5.82 4.36 -13.43
N HIS A 188 -6.69 3.62 -14.11
CA HIS A 188 -8.13 3.82 -14.06
C HIS A 188 -8.65 3.71 -12.62
N TYR A 189 -8.28 2.64 -11.92
CA TYR A 189 -8.72 2.42 -10.54
C TYR A 189 -8.11 3.43 -9.56
N ALA A 190 -6.83 3.79 -9.74
CA ALA A 190 -6.17 4.78 -8.89
C ALA A 190 -6.84 6.16 -9.04
N ARG A 191 -7.03 6.65 -10.28
CA ARG A 191 -7.69 7.95 -10.53
C ARG A 191 -9.15 7.94 -10.06
N GLY A 192 -9.86 6.81 -10.22
CA GLY A 192 -11.21 6.64 -9.70
C GLY A 192 -11.26 6.78 -8.16
N LYS A 193 -10.33 6.14 -7.44
CA LYS A 193 -10.21 6.25 -5.98
C LYS A 193 -9.79 7.66 -5.55
N LEU A 194 -8.84 8.29 -6.26
CA LEU A 194 -8.40 9.67 -6.01
C LEU A 194 -9.61 10.62 -5.99
N ALA A 195 -10.43 10.55 -7.03
CA ALA A 195 -11.61 11.42 -7.19
C ALA A 195 -12.72 11.07 -6.17
N ALA A 196 -13.07 9.78 -6.05
CA ALA A 196 -14.17 9.34 -5.21
C ALA A 196 -13.94 9.62 -3.72
N LYS A 197 -12.68 9.50 -3.25
CA LYS A 197 -12.29 9.73 -1.86
C LYS A 197 -11.75 11.15 -1.61
N ARG A 198 -11.66 12.00 -2.64
CA ARG A 198 -11.15 13.38 -2.56
C ARG A 198 -9.73 13.44 -1.97
N LEU A 199 -8.84 12.58 -2.47
CA LEU A 199 -7.45 12.54 -2.03
C LEU A 199 -6.63 13.59 -2.77
N ASP A 200 -5.56 14.05 -2.14
CA ASP A 200 -4.58 14.94 -2.79
C ASP A 200 -3.59 14.13 -3.64
N LEU A 201 -3.27 12.90 -3.19
CA LEU A 201 -2.32 12.03 -3.85
C LEU A 201 -2.73 10.56 -3.67
N ILE A 202 -2.57 9.74 -4.70
CA ILE A 202 -2.68 8.29 -4.59
C ILE A 202 -1.45 7.63 -5.19
N ILE A 203 -0.85 6.71 -4.45
CA ILE A 203 0.30 5.91 -4.87
C ILE A 203 -0.23 4.54 -5.28
N ALA A 204 -0.10 4.21 -6.55
CA ALA A 204 -0.59 2.94 -7.08
C ALA A 204 0.56 2.04 -7.51
N ASN A 205 0.47 0.75 -7.17
CA ASN A 205 1.38 -0.27 -7.63
C ASN A 205 0.63 -1.47 -8.18
N GLN A 206 1.22 -2.12 -9.19
CA GLN A 206 0.70 -3.37 -9.72
C GLN A 206 1.17 -4.53 -8.84
N VAL A 207 0.23 -5.37 -8.43
CA VAL A 207 0.48 -6.58 -7.65
C VAL A 207 0.08 -7.82 -8.44
N GLY A 208 0.53 -9.01 -8.00
CA GLY A 208 0.21 -10.28 -8.69
C GLY A 208 1.10 -10.56 -9.90
N ILE A 209 2.18 -9.80 -10.09
CA ILE A 209 3.21 -10.04 -11.12
C ILE A 209 4.47 -10.62 -10.49
N GLU A 210 5.26 -11.35 -11.27
CA GLU A 210 6.52 -11.93 -10.81
C GLU A 210 7.53 -10.82 -10.43
N GLY A 211 8.13 -10.92 -9.25
CA GLY A 211 9.07 -9.92 -8.72
C GLY A 211 8.44 -8.69 -8.08
N GLY A 212 7.11 -8.54 -8.10
CA GLY A 212 6.37 -7.46 -7.46
C GLY A 212 5.44 -7.95 -6.33
N GLY A 213 5.02 -7.05 -5.44
CA GLY A 213 3.98 -7.34 -4.46
C GLY A 213 4.36 -7.08 -3.01
N PHE A 214 3.50 -7.57 -2.11
CA PHE A 214 3.53 -7.21 -0.68
C PHE A 214 4.76 -7.71 0.08
N GLU A 215 5.31 -8.85 -0.31
CA GLU A 215 6.45 -9.51 0.37
C GLU A 215 7.81 -9.16 -0.24
N SER A 216 7.85 -8.65 -1.48
CA SER A 216 9.08 -8.23 -2.17
C SER A 216 9.75 -7.08 -1.43
N ASP A 217 11.08 -7.03 -1.46
CA ASP A 217 11.86 -5.89 -0.95
C ASP A 217 11.92 -4.72 -1.95
N ASN A 218 11.65 -4.99 -3.23
CA ASN A 218 11.54 -4.00 -4.28
C ASN A 218 10.07 -3.69 -4.60
N ASN A 219 9.83 -2.49 -5.11
CA ASN A 219 8.53 -2.07 -5.60
C ASN A 219 8.68 -1.02 -6.70
N ALA A 220 7.70 -0.98 -7.62
CA ALA A 220 7.50 0.09 -8.58
C ALA A 220 6.14 0.72 -8.29
N ALA A 221 6.01 2.03 -8.47
CA ALA A 221 4.77 2.73 -8.21
C ALA A 221 4.56 3.87 -9.20
N THR A 222 3.30 4.27 -9.38
CA THR A 222 2.95 5.54 -10.03
C THR A 222 2.12 6.36 -9.06
N ALA A 223 2.52 7.60 -8.84
CA ALA A 223 1.76 8.54 -8.06
C ALA A 223 0.85 9.36 -8.98
N TYR A 224 -0.43 9.50 -8.62
CA TYR A 224 -1.41 10.29 -9.35
C TYR A 224 -1.99 11.38 -8.44
N TRP A 225 -2.18 12.59 -8.98
CA TRP A 225 -2.87 13.71 -8.35
C TRP A 225 -3.73 14.44 -9.38
N GLN A 226 -4.49 15.42 -8.96
CA GLN A 226 -5.28 16.21 -9.89
C GLN A 226 -4.37 16.97 -10.88
N GLY A 227 -4.46 16.64 -12.16
CA GLY A 227 -3.72 17.28 -13.24
C GLY A 227 -2.31 16.73 -13.48
N GLY A 228 -1.88 15.62 -12.81
CA GLY A 228 -0.56 15.06 -13.07
C GLY A 228 -0.34 13.64 -12.54
N GLU A 229 0.86 13.16 -12.85
CA GLU A 229 1.36 11.87 -12.38
C GLU A 229 2.88 11.84 -12.36
N ARG A 230 3.45 10.89 -11.61
CA ARG A 230 4.89 10.58 -11.62
C ARG A 230 5.12 9.09 -11.50
N VAL A 231 5.90 8.54 -12.42
CA VAL A 231 6.30 7.13 -12.41
C VAL A 231 7.59 6.96 -11.61
N PHE A 232 7.60 5.97 -10.73
CA PHE A 232 8.76 5.53 -9.95
C PHE A 232 9.14 4.13 -10.42
N PRO A 233 10.30 3.98 -11.09
CA PRO A 233 10.81 2.68 -11.52
C PRO A 233 11.02 1.73 -10.32
N SER A 234 11.12 0.44 -10.59
CA SER A 234 11.41 -0.55 -9.55
C SER A 234 12.71 -0.23 -8.82
N SER A 235 12.59 -0.03 -7.52
CA SER A 235 13.71 0.22 -6.60
C SER A 235 13.43 -0.44 -5.25
N SER A 236 14.38 -0.39 -4.32
CA SER A 236 14.13 -0.84 -2.96
C SER A 236 13.01 -0.03 -2.30
N LYS A 237 12.25 -0.64 -1.39
CA LYS A 237 11.18 0.08 -0.67
C LYS A 237 11.71 1.26 0.14
N THR A 238 12.96 1.21 0.59
CA THR A 238 13.60 2.34 1.26
C THR A 238 13.84 3.50 0.31
N GLU A 239 14.41 3.24 -0.86
CA GLU A 239 14.65 4.27 -1.88
C GLU A 239 13.34 4.85 -2.42
N LEU A 240 12.35 3.99 -2.69
CA LEU A 240 11.02 4.42 -3.11
C LEU A 240 10.37 5.31 -2.04
N ALA A 241 10.52 4.98 -0.75
CA ALA A 241 9.99 5.80 0.34
C ALA A 241 10.60 7.21 0.35
N ASP A 242 11.92 7.33 0.17
CA ASP A 242 12.60 8.62 0.08
C ASP A 242 12.09 9.44 -1.12
N GLN A 243 11.93 8.81 -2.29
CA GLN A 243 11.40 9.45 -3.49
C GLN A 243 9.93 9.90 -3.34
N LEU A 244 9.10 9.08 -2.70
CA LEU A 244 7.69 9.41 -2.44
C LEU A 244 7.55 10.56 -1.44
N LEU A 245 8.37 10.59 -0.39
CA LEU A 245 8.35 11.71 0.57
C LEU A 245 8.84 13.01 -0.07
N ALA A 246 9.82 12.95 -0.98
CA ALA A 246 10.22 14.11 -1.75
C ALA A 246 9.06 14.67 -2.60
N LEU A 247 8.29 13.79 -3.28
CA LEU A 247 7.09 14.21 -3.99
C LEU A 247 6.04 14.81 -3.04
N ILE A 248 5.81 14.19 -1.87
CA ILE A 248 4.87 14.70 -0.87
C ILE A 248 5.28 16.11 -0.41
N ALA A 249 6.58 16.32 -0.14
CA ALA A 249 7.09 17.64 0.24
C ALA A 249 6.92 18.68 -0.88
N GLU A 250 7.15 18.33 -2.15
CA GLU A 250 6.87 19.18 -3.31
C GLU A 250 5.37 19.56 -3.39
N ARG A 251 4.48 18.59 -3.13
CA ARG A 251 3.03 18.80 -3.20
C ARG A 251 2.48 19.68 -2.06
N LEU A 252 3.18 19.72 -0.92
CA LEU A 252 2.83 20.63 0.19
C LEU A 252 3.13 22.10 -0.12
N GLN A 253 4.04 22.37 -1.08
CA GLN A 253 4.45 23.71 -1.46
C GLN A 253 3.70 24.25 -2.69
N ALA A 254 2.92 23.40 -3.36
CA ALA A 254 2.20 23.72 -4.59
C ALA A 254 0.78 24.23 -4.32
#